data_0dd2f9a342f700d85b758a061302b6ed
#
_entry.id   0dd2f9a342f700d85b758a061302b6ed
#
_cell.length_a   1.000
_cell.length_b   1.000
_cell.length_c   1.000
_cell.angle_alpha   90.00
_cell.angle_beta   90.00
_cell.angle_gamma   90.00
#
_symmetry.space_group_name_H-M   'P 1'
#
loop_
_entity.id
_entity.type
_entity.pdbx_description
1 polymer ?
#
loop_
_entity_poly.entity_id
_entity_poly.type
_entity_poly.pdbx_seq_one_letter_code
_entity_poly.pdbx_strand_id
1 'polypeptide(L)'
;MKLLLSCFFLYSCIVIIDSRRKVTKFFSLSTFRFSLFCYIIVKFSLFTFHFYLFFVTLQSEYNNLIAMEVINFSEKNSVMNHFMAELRDKKYQQNRLLFRHNIQRIGELMAYELSKTLEYKPKTVTTPLGTLDIPLTKQEDIVLATVLRAGLPFHEGFLKMFDNVDNGFVSAFRMYINREHTEVGIHTEYIATQSAKNKTLIIVDPMLATGGSLAAAIESLMQAGKPKKIHVCCVIAAPEGIEVVKEALPENSTIWCAAIDQGMNEHKYIVPGFGDCGDLCYGEKLQSFRKIAEKEHKK
;
A
#
# COMPACT_ATOMS: atom_id res chain seq x y z
N MET A 1 -22.87 28.93 -10.45
CA MET A 1 -22.42 29.31 -11.81
C MET A 1 -23.44 30.18 -12.56
N LYS A 2 -24.73 29.85 -12.63
CA LYS A 2 -25.73 30.71 -13.30
C LYS A 2 -25.95 32.10 -12.66
N LEU A 3 -25.85 32.26 -11.34
CA LEU A 3 -25.97 33.55 -10.66
C LEU A 3 -24.76 34.47 -10.89
N LEU A 4 -23.56 33.94 -10.97
CA LEU A 4 -22.33 34.68 -11.25
C LEU A 4 -22.30 35.28 -12.66
N LEU A 5 -22.80 34.54 -13.65
CA LEU A 5 -22.93 35.03 -15.02
C LEU A 5 -23.96 36.15 -15.12
N SER A 6 -25.06 36.11 -14.37
CA SER A 6 -26.06 37.17 -14.33
C SER A 6 -25.51 38.50 -13.74
N CYS A 7 -24.69 38.41 -12.71
CA CYS A 7 -24.06 39.60 -12.13
C CYS A 7 -23.01 40.25 -13.05
N PHE A 8 -22.26 39.41 -13.78
CA PHE A 8 -21.26 39.92 -14.76
C PHE A 8 -21.92 40.61 -15.95
N PHE A 9 -23.06 40.11 -16.42
CA PHE A 9 -23.83 40.72 -17.51
C PHE A 9 -24.44 42.07 -17.11
N LEU A 10 -24.98 42.18 -15.88
CA LEU A 10 -25.51 43.42 -15.33
C LEU A 10 -24.41 44.50 -15.15
N TYR A 11 -23.23 44.12 -14.69
CA TYR A 11 -22.10 45.02 -14.53
C TYR A 11 -21.58 45.55 -15.88
N SER A 12 -21.50 44.69 -16.88
CA SER A 12 -21.10 45.07 -18.25
C SER A 12 -22.13 45.97 -18.93
N CYS A 13 -23.41 45.80 -18.69
CA CYS A 13 -24.45 46.66 -19.21
C CYS A 13 -24.43 48.07 -18.56
N ILE A 14 -24.11 48.19 -17.28
CA ILE A 14 -24.01 49.51 -16.58
C ILE A 14 -22.79 50.27 -17.06
N VAL A 15 -21.68 49.63 -17.35
CA VAL A 15 -20.44 50.26 -17.87
C VAL A 15 -20.61 50.76 -19.33
N ILE A 16 -21.38 50.04 -20.15
CA ILE A 16 -21.62 50.42 -21.57
C ILE A 16 -22.58 51.64 -21.68
N ILE A 17 -23.49 51.81 -20.74
CA ILE A 17 -24.43 52.97 -20.75
C ILE A 17 -23.71 54.27 -20.33
N ASP A 18 -22.68 54.18 -19.47
CA ASP A 18 -21.97 55.36 -18.95
C ASP A 18 -21.01 56.02 -19.99
N SER A 19 -20.61 55.29 -21.05
CA SER A 19 -19.68 55.80 -22.05
C SER A 19 -20.30 56.70 -23.14
N ARG A 20 -21.63 56.90 -23.21
CA ARG A 20 -22.31 57.62 -24.30
C ARG A 20 -23.17 58.83 -23.94
N ARG A 21 -23.29 59.22 -22.69
CA ARG A 21 -24.04 60.46 -22.32
C ARG A 21 -23.33 61.23 -21.22
N LYS A 22 -22.90 62.45 -21.55
CA LYS A 22 -22.60 63.50 -20.58
C LYS A 22 -23.91 63.84 -19.88
N VAL A 23 -24.14 63.35 -18.68
CA VAL A 23 -25.20 63.78 -17.78
C VAL A 23 -24.59 64.14 -16.45
N THR A 24 -24.72 65.43 -16.16
CA THR A 24 -24.35 66.05 -14.88
C THR A 24 -25.05 65.42 -13.68
N LYS A 25 -24.25 65.13 -12.67
CA LYS A 25 -24.53 64.76 -11.29
C LYS A 25 -25.99 64.77 -10.83
N PHE A 26 -26.52 63.60 -10.57
CA PHE A 26 -27.38 63.34 -9.41
C PHE A 26 -27.19 61.85 -9.03
N PHE A 27 -26.22 61.58 -8.18
CA PHE A 27 -26.15 60.27 -7.50
C PHE A 27 -27.26 60.22 -6.43
N SER A 28 -28.33 59.47 -6.69
CA SER A 28 -29.32 59.22 -5.71
C SER A 28 -28.78 58.21 -4.65
N LEU A 29 -29.20 58.40 -3.38
CA LEU A 29 -28.83 57.53 -2.26
C LEU A 29 -29.11 56.02 -2.56
N SER A 30 -30.01 55.73 -3.50
CA SER A 30 -30.38 54.39 -3.97
C SER A 30 -29.29 53.73 -4.80
N THR A 31 -28.59 54.44 -5.65
CA THR A 31 -27.47 53.89 -6.49
C THR A 31 -26.26 53.58 -5.64
N PHE A 32 -25.98 54.41 -4.61
CA PHE A 32 -24.89 54.09 -3.67
C PHE A 32 -25.17 52.86 -2.81
N ARG A 33 -26.42 52.69 -2.35
CA ARG A 33 -26.86 51.50 -1.57
C ARG A 33 -26.80 50.22 -2.44
N PHE A 34 -27.16 50.30 -3.72
CA PHE A 34 -27.12 49.17 -4.63
C PHE A 34 -25.66 48.78 -4.97
N SER A 35 -24.80 49.75 -5.23
CA SER A 35 -23.35 49.50 -5.48
C SER A 35 -22.68 48.86 -4.22
N LEU A 36 -22.97 49.35 -3.03
CA LEU A 36 -22.47 48.79 -1.77
C LEU A 36 -22.97 47.35 -1.55
N PHE A 37 -24.26 47.10 -1.83
CA PHE A 37 -24.85 45.75 -1.74
C PHE A 37 -24.21 44.78 -2.69
N CYS A 38 -24.00 45.16 -3.96
CA CYS A 38 -23.28 44.32 -4.93
C CYS A 38 -21.83 44.05 -4.51
N TYR A 39 -21.13 45.06 -3.98
CA TYR A 39 -19.76 44.91 -3.46
C TYR A 39 -19.71 43.94 -2.28
N ILE A 40 -20.68 44.00 -1.36
CA ILE A 40 -20.77 43.09 -0.22
C ILE A 40 -21.05 41.66 -0.70
N ILE A 41 -21.96 41.46 -1.67
CA ILE A 41 -22.26 40.13 -2.24
C ILE A 41 -21.04 39.54 -2.91
N VAL A 42 -20.31 40.32 -3.71
CA VAL A 42 -19.09 39.84 -4.39
C VAL A 42 -18.01 39.50 -3.37
N LYS A 43 -17.78 40.31 -2.36
CA LYS A 43 -16.82 40.01 -1.28
C LYS A 43 -17.21 38.76 -0.48
N PHE A 44 -18.51 38.62 -0.15
CA PHE A 44 -19.02 37.46 0.56
C PHE A 44 -18.92 36.20 -0.30
N SER A 45 -19.19 36.29 -1.60
CA SER A 45 -19.03 35.16 -2.54
C SER A 45 -17.55 34.76 -2.72
N LEU A 46 -16.63 35.72 -2.78
CA LEU A 46 -15.20 35.46 -2.79
C LEU A 46 -14.71 34.83 -1.47
N PHE A 47 -15.21 35.33 -0.34
CA PHE A 47 -14.88 34.76 0.97
C PHE A 47 -15.37 33.32 1.10
N THR A 48 -16.63 33.04 0.71
CA THR A 48 -17.17 31.67 0.73
C THR A 48 -16.43 30.74 -0.22
N PHE A 49 -16.01 31.23 -1.38
CA PHE A 49 -15.19 30.46 -2.34
C PHE A 49 -13.79 30.14 -1.79
N HIS A 50 -13.11 31.12 -1.17
CA HIS A 50 -11.82 30.90 -0.53
C HIS A 50 -11.94 29.95 0.67
N PHE A 51 -13.00 30.08 1.45
CA PHE A 51 -13.29 29.21 2.57
C PHE A 51 -13.56 27.77 2.11
N TYR A 52 -14.32 27.60 1.02
CA TYR A 52 -14.53 26.29 0.39
C TYR A 52 -13.23 25.68 -0.13
N LEU A 53 -12.40 26.43 -0.83
CA LEU A 53 -11.08 25.95 -1.28
C LEU A 53 -10.18 25.57 -0.11
N PHE A 54 -10.18 26.36 0.97
CA PHE A 54 -9.43 26.03 2.18
C PHE A 54 -9.90 24.72 2.81
N PHE A 55 -11.22 24.48 2.90
CA PHE A 55 -11.75 23.21 3.39
C PHE A 55 -11.43 22.04 2.46
N VAL A 56 -11.50 22.22 1.16
CA VAL A 56 -11.13 21.18 0.18
C VAL A 56 -9.64 20.84 0.30
N THR A 57 -8.79 21.85 0.49
CA THR A 57 -7.34 21.63 0.70
C THR A 57 -7.09 20.93 2.03
N LEU A 58 -7.71 21.37 3.12
CA LEU A 58 -7.62 20.70 4.43
C LEU A 58 -8.14 19.27 4.37
N GLN A 59 -9.25 19.03 3.68
CA GLN A 59 -9.81 17.69 3.51
C GLN A 59 -8.85 16.81 2.70
N SER A 60 -8.21 17.36 1.66
CA SER A 60 -7.20 16.66 0.87
C SER A 60 -5.95 16.34 1.71
N GLU A 61 -5.46 17.31 2.50
CA GLU A 61 -4.33 17.09 3.41
C GLU A 61 -4.69 16.08 4.51
N TYR A 62 -5.89 16.17 5.09
CA TYR A 62 -6.40 15.21 6.07
C TYR A 62 -6.53 13.81 5.48
N ASN A 63 -7.07 13.67 4.27
CA ASN A 63 -7.17 12.39 3.57
C ASN A 63 -5.79 11.83 3.22
N ASN A 64 -4.82 12.67 2.85
CA ASN A 64 -3.42 12.26 2.64
C ASN A 64 -2.73 11.86 3.95
N LEU A 65 -3.09 12.46 5.08
CA LEU A 65 -2.55 12.13 6.41
C LEU A 65 -3.09 10.78 6.93
N ILE A 66 -4.29 10.38 6.49
CA ILE A 66 -4.96 9.14 6.89
C ILE A 66 -4.77 8.04 5.81
N ALA A 67 -4.41 8.42 4.59
CA ALA A 67 -4.20 7.44 3.52
C ALA A 67 -3.07 6.48 3.90
N MET A 68 -3.37 5.18 3.89
CA MET A 68 -2.37 4.13 4.09
C MET A 68 -1.23 4.29 3.09
N GLU A 69 -0.01 4.36 3.59
CA GLU A 69 1.19 4.59 2.77
C GLU A 69 1.51 3.35 1.93
N VAL A 70 1.69 3.55 0.63
CA VAL A 70 2.16 2.54 -0.31
C VAL A 70 3.48 3.00 -0.91
N ILE A 71 4.55 2.29 -0.60
CA ILE A 71 5.91 2.60 -1.06
C ILE A 71 6.25 1.70 -2.24
N ASN A 72 6.52 2.30 -3.38
CA ASN A 72 6.92 1.62 -4.60
C ASN A 72 8.40 1.92 -4.93
N PHE A 73 9.26 0.94 -4.73
CA PHE A 73 10.70 1.13 -4.97
C PHE A 73 11.06 1.27 -6.45
N SER A 74 10.20 0.83 -7.37
CA SER A 74 10.47 0.97 -8.82
C SER A 74 10.39 2.42 -9.32
N GLU A 75 9.86 3.36 -8.51
CA GLU A 75 9.85 4.79 -8.84
C GLU A 75 11.23 5.44 -8.78
N LYS A 76 12.19 4.79 -8.12
CA LYS A 76 13.56 5.29 -7.98
C LYS A 76 14.56 4.22 -8.43
N ASN A 77 15.54 4.63 -9.22
CA ASN A 77 16.60 3.72 -9.65
C ASN A 77 17.47 3.28 -8.47
N SER A 78 17.66 1.97 -8.37
CA SER A 78 18.52 1.35 -7.37
C SER A 78 19.07 0.02 -7.87
N VAL A 79 19.97 -0.61 -7.12
CA VAL A 79 20.48 -1.95 -7.41
C VAL A 79 19.36 -3.02 -7.41
N MET A 80 18.23 -2.75 -6.76
CA MET A 80 17.05 -3.62 -6.78
C MET A 80 16.54 -3.86 -8.21
N ASN A 81 16.70 -2.89 -9.11
CA ASN A 81 16.30 -3.02 -10.52
C ASN A 81 17.00 -4.18 -11.23
N HIS A 82 18.28 -4.48 -10.87
CA HIS A 82 19.00 -5.64 -11.44
C HIS A 82 18.37 -6.96 -10.98
N PHE A 83 18.05 -7.09 -9.71
CA PHE A 83 17.43 -8.30 -9.16
C PHE A 83 16.02 -8.50 -9.72
N MET A 84 15.24 -7.40 -9.84
CA MET A 84 13.94 -7.44 -10.48
C MET A 84 14.01 -7.82 -11.96
N ALA A 85 14.99 -7.32 -12.70
CA ALA A 85 15.19 -7.69 -14.11
C ALA A 85 15.50 -9.19 -14.26
N GLU A 86 16.40 -9.74 -13.43
CA GLU A 86 16.73 -11.16 -13.41
C GLU A 86 15.53 -12.05 -13.02
N LEU A 87 14.70 -11.63 -12.05
CA LEU A 87 13.47 -12.34 -11.68
C LEU A 87 12.46 -12.39 -12.84
N ARG A 88 12.42 -11.37 -13.68
CA ARG A 88 11.50 -11.26 -14.82
C ARG A 88 12.03 -11.96 -16.08
N ASP A 89 13.34 -12.14 -16.22
CA ASP A 89 13.94 -12.73 -17.40
C ASP A 89 13.74 -14.26 -17.46
N LYS A 90 13.13 -14.75 -18.54
CA LYS A 90 12.81 -16.16 -18.73
C LYS A 90 13.99 -17.12 -18.63
N LYS A 91 15.21 -16.66 -18.92
CA LYS A 91 16.42 -17.50 -18.85
C LYS A 91 16.90 -17.62 -17.40
N TYR A 92 16.94 -16.48 -16.66
CA TYR A 92 17.36 -16.46 -15.26
C TYR A 92 16.39 -17.22 -14.36
N GLN A 93 15.08 -17.12 -14.59
CA GLN A 93 14.04 -17.84 -13.84
C GLN A 93 14.22 -19.35 -13.80
N GLN A 94 14.84 -19.96 -14.83
CA GLN A 94 15.02 -21.40 -14.92
C GLN A 94 15.96 -21.94 -13.82
N ASN A 95 16.81 -21.07 -13.26
CA ASN A 95 17.68 -21.45 -12.15
C ASN A 95 17.01 -21.11 -10.82
N ARG A 96 16.41 -22.12 -10.19
CA ARG A 96 15.72 -21.96 -8.89
C ARG A 96 16.58 -21.39 -7.78
N LEU A 97 17.90 -21.68 -7.78
CA LEU A 97 18.81 -21.13 -6.77
C LEU A 97 18.96 -19.63 -6.96
N LEU A 98 19.25 -19.17 -8.18
CA LEU A 98 19.38 -17.75 -8.49
C LEU A 98 18.07 -17.01 -8.27
N PHE A 99 16.93 -17.60 -8.63
CA PHE A 99 15.62 -17.01 -8.41
C PHE A 99 15.36 -16.76 -6.93
N ARG A 100 15.53 -17.79 -6.06
CA ARG A 100 15.39 -17.61 -4.60
C ARG A 100 16.37 -16.60 -4.05
N HIS A 101 17.61 -16.60 -4.54
CA HIS A 101 18.64 -15.68 -4.07
C HIS A 101 18.32 -14.22 -4.40
N ASN A 102 17.71 -13.93 -5.55
CA ASN A 102 17.28 -12.58 -5.89
C ASN A 102 16.07 -12.13 -5.05
N ILE A 103 15.10 -13.02 -4.78
CA ILE A 103 14.02 -12.76 -3.84
C ILE A 103 14.60 -12.40 -2.45
N GLN A 104 15.60 -13.14 -1.99
CA GLN A 104 16.27 -12.91 -0.72
C GLN A 104 16.98 -11.55 -0.68
N ARG A 105 17.75 -11.19 -1.73
CA ARG A 105 18.43 -9.90 -1.85
C ARG A 105 17.45 -8.71 -1.82
N ILE A 106 16.31 -8.85 -2.49
CA ILE A 106 15.25 -7.84 -2.43
C ILE A 106 14.70 -7.73 -1.00
N GLY A 107 14.56 -8.85 -0.29
CA GLY A 107 14.19 -8.87 1.13
C GLY A 107 15.18 -8.13 2.02
N GLU A 108 16.47 -8.33 1.81
CA GLU A 108 17.54 -7.63 2.53
C GLU A 108 17.45 -6.11 2.33
N LEU A 109 17.33 -5.66 1.08
CA LEU A 109 17.22 -4.23 0.77
C LEU A 109 15.94 -3.60 1.32
N MET A 110 14.82 -4.31 1.20
CA MET A 110 13.53 -3.82 1.70
C MET A 110 13.51 -3.77 3.24
N ALA A 111 14.08 -4.76 3.91
CA ALA A 111 14.24 -4.78 5.35
C ALA A 111 15.09 -3.59 5.85
N TYR A 112 16.18 -3.26 5.14
CA TYR A 112 16.98 -2.08 5.43
C TYR A 112 16.18 -0.78 5.29
N GLU A 113 15.43 -0.60 4.21
CA GLU A 113 14.61 0.60 4.02
C GLU A 113 13.49 0.69 5.07
N LEU A 114 12.79 -0.42 5.32
CA LEU A 114 11.75 -0.50 6.35
C LEU A 114 12.31 -0.17 7.74
N SER A 115 13.51 -0.63 8.05
CA SER A 115 14.13 -0.41 9.37
C SER A 115 14.22 1.06 9.75
N LYS A 116 14.34 1.97 8.77
CA LYS A 116 14.39 3.43 8.99
C LYS A 116 13.09 3.99 9.58
N THR A 117 11.99 3.25 9.50
CA THR A 117 10.67 3.65 10.03
C THR A 117 10.35 3.05 11.40
N LEU A 118 11.27 2.23 11.94
CA LEU A 118 11.11 1.61 13.24
C LEU A 118 11.46 2.58 14.38
N GLU A 119 11.05 2.23 15.59
CA GLU A 119 11.41 2.98 16.79
C GLU A 119 12.81 2.64 17.25
N TYR A 120 13.60 3.66 17.54
CA TYR A 120 14.97 3.55 18.06
C TYR A 120 15.08 4.16 19.44
N LYS A 121 15.84 3.52 20.33
CA LYS A 121 16.15 4.02 21.67
C LYS A 121 17.66 3.99 21.89
N PRO A 122 18.23 5.00 22.56
CA PRO A 122 19.64 4.99 22.90
C PRO A 122 19.98 3.79 23.79
N LYS A 123 21.05 3.09 23.44
CA LYS A 123 21.65 2.01 24.23
C LYS A 123 23.13 2.26 24.38
N THR A 124 23.62 2.28 25.61
CA THR A 124 25.04 2.45 25.89
C THR A 124 25.83 1.22 25.46
N VAL A 125 26.83 1.41 24.64
CA VAL A 125 27.75 0.38 24.16
C VAL A 125 29.13 0.67 24.69
N THR A 126 29.80 -0.36 25.25
CA THR A 126 31.18 -0.27 25.71
C THR A 126 32.11 -0.80 24.63
N THR A 127 33.08 0.02 24.24
CA THR A 127 34.15 -0.35 23.32
C THR A 127 35.45 -0.54 24.10
N PRO A 128 36.53 -1.06 23.51
CA PRO A 128 37.83 -1.13 24.17
C PRO A 128 38.42 0.23 24.61
N LEU A 129 37.92 1.34 24.03
CA LEU A 129 38.45 2.69 24.24
C LEU A 129 37.50 3.62 25.01
N GLY A 130 36.27 3.21 25.29
CA GLY A 130 35.30 4.05 25.99
C GLY A 130 33.88 3.58 25.84
N THR A 131 32.90 4.44 26.17
CA THR A 131 31.46 4.17 26.05
C THR A 131 30.81 5.22 25.19
N LEU A 132 29.75 4.82 24.45
CA LEU A 132 28.93 5.73 23.69
C LEU A 132 27.49 5.21 23.62
N ASP A 133 26.51 6.12 23.40
CA ASP A 133 25.12 5.76 23.19
C ASP A 133 24.85 5.65 21.70
N ILE A 134 24.28 4.50 21.29
CA ILE A 134 23.88 4.21 19.91
C ILE A 134 22.36 3.98 19.88
N PRO A 135 21.59 4.64 18.99
CA PRO A 135 20.18 4.34 18.80
C PRO A 135 20.03 2.93 18.21
N LEU A 136 19.38 2.03 18.95
CA LEU A 136 19.06 0.68 18.50
C LEU A 136 17.56 0.42 18.55
N THR A 137 17.05 -0.37 17.60
CA THR A 137 15.69 -0.88 17.66
C THR A 137 15.63 -2.12 18.55
N LYS A 138 14.51 -2.30 19.25
CA LYS A 138 14.25 -3.49 20.06
C LYS A 138 13.61 -4.55 19.17
N GLN A 139 14.43 -5.47 18.66
CA GLN A 139 13.99 -6.47 17.68
C GLN A 139 12.96 -7.46 18.25
N GLU A 140 12.97 -7.73 19.58
CA GLU A 140 11.99 -8.56 20.26
C GLU A 140 10.57 -7.96 20.25
N ASP A 141 10.44 -6.68 19.92
CA ASP A 141 9.14 -6.01 19.70
C ASP A 141 8.67 -6.11 18.23
N ILE A 142 9.28 -6.98 17.44
CA ILE A 142 8.94 -7.24 16.04
C ILE A 142 8.52 -8.71 15.88
N VAL A 143 7.45 -8.92 15.11
CA VAL A 143 7.05 -10.25 14.61
C VAL A 143 7.17 -10.20 13.09
N LEU A 144 8.00 -11.07 12.53
CA LEU A 144 8.16 -11.24 11.08
C LEU A 144 7.38 -12.48 10.64
N ALA A 145 6.33 -12.30 9.86
CA ALA A 145 5.46 -13.38 9.38
C ALA A 145 5.57 -13.55 7.87
N THR A 146 5.48 -14.78 7.38
CA THR A 146 5.51 -15.09 5.94
C THR A 146 4.38 -16.02 5.53
N VAL A 147 3.92 -15.82 4.28
CA VAL A 147 2.94 -16.71 3.63
C VAL A 147 3.67 -17.83 2.88
N LEU A 148 3.42 -19.07 3.28
CA LEU A 148 4.03 -20.25 2.66
C LEU A 148 3.39 -20.57 1.31
N ARG A 149 4.15 -21.08 0.38
CA ARG A 149 5.57 -21.47 0.30
C ARG A 149 6.47 -20.35 -0.22
N ALA A 150 5.93 -19.50 -1.12
CA ALA A 150 6.67 -18.52 -1.89
C ALA A 150 7.40 -17.49 -1.03
N GLY A 151 6.87 -17.16 0.15
CA GLY A 151 7.44 -16.18 1.04
C GLY A 151 8.76 -16.56 1.70
N LEU A 152 9.13 -17.83 1.76
CA LEU A 152 10.33 -18.29 2.48
C LEU A 152 11.64 -17.58 2.08
N PRO A 153 12.00 -17.47 0.81
CA PRO A 153 13.26 -16.78 0.45
C PRO A 153 13.23 -15.29 0.79
N PHE A 154 12.04 -14.68 0.72
CA PHE A 154 11.85 -13.27 1.07
C PHE A 154 12.00 -13.06 2.58
N HIS A 155 11.41 -13.94 3.37
CA HIS A 155 11.55 -14.00 4.82
C HIS A 155 13.03 -14.15 5.25
N GLU A 156 13.77 -15.06 4.62
CA GLU A 156 15.20 -15.24 4.85
C GLU A 156 16.01 -13.95 4.60
N GLY A 157 15.61 -13.15 3.61
CA GLY A 157 16.22 -11.84 3.36
C GLY A 157 16.04 -10.88 4.53
N PHE A 158 14.83 -10.83 5.11
CA PHE A 158 14.56 -10.03 6.30
C PHE A 158 15.33 -10.52 7.53
N LEU A 159 15.45 -11.85 7.71
CA LEU A 159 16.18 -12.44 8.84
C LEU A 159 17.68 -12.13 8.81
N LYS A 160 18.27 -11.85 7.65
CA LYS A 160 19.66 -11.39 7.57
C LYS A 160 19.87 -9.96 8.10
N MET A 161 18.80 -9.19 8.25
CA MET A 161 18.83 -7.81 8.76
C MET A 161 18.28 -7.72 10.19
N PHE A 162 17.50 -8.70 10.62
CA PHE A 162 16.85 -8.75 11.93
C PHE A 162 17.15 -10.08 12.62
N ASP A 163 18.16 -10.12 13.47
CA ASP A 163 18.67 -11.35 14.08
C ASP A 163 17.74 -11.96 15.16
N ASN A 164 16.98 -11.10 15.87
CA ASN A 164 16.26 -11.46 17.10
C ASN A 164 14.75 -11.15 17.04
N VAL A 165 14.14 -11.21 15.86
CA VAL A 165 12.70 -11.05 15.72
C VAL A 165 11.96 -12.37 15.95
N ASP A 166 10.75 -12.30 16.50
CA ASP A 166 9.86 -13.45 16.53
C ASP A 166 9.39 -13.81 15.11
N ASN A 167 9.24 -15.09 14.82
CA ASN A 167 8.89 -15.56 13.48
C ASN A 167 7.48 -16.14 13.43
N GLY A 168 6.75 -15.84 12.36
CA GLY A 168 5.43 -16.37 12.07
C GLY A 168 5.35 -17.01 10.68
N PHE A 169 4.63 -18.13 10.58
CA PHE A 169 4.43 -18.85 9.33
C PHE A 169 2.94 -19.10 9.14
N VAL A 170 2.41 -18.71 7.98
CA VAL A 170 1.00 -18.88 7.62
C VAL A 170 0.90 -19.64 6.33
N SER A 171 0.08 -20.69 6.29
CA SER A 171 -0.33 -21.37 5.08
C SER A 171 -1.78 -21.00 4.78
N ALA A 172 -1.99 -20.23 3.73
CA ALA A 172 -3.29 -19.86 3.22
C ALA A 172 -3.43 -20.30 1.77
N PHE A 173 -4.54 -20.95 1.44
CA PHE A 173 -4.82 -21.39 0.08
C PHE A 173 -6.29 -21.22 -0.28
N ARG A 174 -6.55 -21.15 -1.57
CA ARG A 174 -7.90 -21.07 -2.12
C ARG A 174 -8.53 -22.46 -2.13
N MET A 175 -9.72 -22.58 -1.60
CA MET A 175 -10.54 -23.78 -1.71
C MET A 175 -11.97 -23.42 -2.10
N TYR A 176 -12.69 -24.36 -2.69
CA TYR A 176 -14.13 -24.20 -2.92
C TYR A 176 -14.86 -24.45 -1.59
N ILE A 177 -15.72 -23.48 -1.21
CA ILE A 177 -16.47 -23.54 0.04
C ILE A 177 -17.71 -24.45 -0.13
N ASN A 178 -18.27 -24.50 -1.34
CA ASN A 178 -19.48 -25.27 -1.64
C ASN A 178 -19.19 -26.52 -2.48
N ARG A 179 -20.11 -27.48 -2.42
CA ARG A 179 -20.03 -28.76 -3.18
C ARG A 179 -20.11 -28.54 -4.70
N GLU A 180 -20.71 -27.45 -5.13
CA GLU A 180 -20.93 -27.11 -6.55
C GLU A 180 -19.71 -26.44 -7.20
N HIS A 181 -18.66 -26.15 -6.40
CA HIS A 181 -17.42 -25.49 -6.85
C HIS A 181 -17.63 -24.10 -7.49
N THR A 182 -18.69 -23.42 -7.08
CA THR A 182 -19.03 -22.07 -7.59
C THR A 182 -18.51 -20.96 -6.67
N GLU A 183 -18.33 -21.26 -5.39
CA GLU A 183 -17.81 -20.31 -4.40
C GLU A 183 -16.40 -20.66 -3.97
N VAL A 184 -15.48 -19.71 -4.13
CA VAL A 184 -14.07 -19.83 -3.72
C VAL A 184 -13.87 -19.06 -2.44
N GLY A 185 -13.44 -19.76 -1.39
CA GLY A 185 -12.98 -19.16 -0.14
C GLY A 185 -11.48 -19.31 0.03
N ILE A 186 -10.94 -18.58 0.98
CA ILE A 186 -9.56 -18.73 1.41
C ILE A 186 -9.57 -19.39 2.78
N HIS A 187 -8.83 -20.45 2.89
CA HIS A 187 -8.69 -21.20 4.13
C HIS A 187 -7.27 -21.09 4.66
N THR A 188 -7.14 -20.70 5.93
CA THR A 188 -5.86 -20.76 6.64
C THR A 188 -5.77 -22.14 7.30
N GLU A 189 -4.89 -22.98 6.80
CA GLU A 189 -4.73 -24.36 7.28
C GLU A 189 -3.73 -24.47 8.42
N TYR A 190 -2.73 -23.61 8.41
CA TYR A 190 -1.65 -23.63 9.39
C TYR A 190 -1.23 -22.23 9.75
N ILE A 191 -1.12 -21.98 11.04
CA ILE A 191 -0.54 -20.78 11.59
C ILE A 191 0.34 -21.13 12.79
N ALA A 192 1.58 -20.73 12.73
CA ALA A 192 2.51 -20.79 13.85
C ALA A 192 3.14 -19.41 13.99
N THR A 193 2.80 -18.69 15.05
CA THR A 193 3.29 -17.33 15.29
C THR A 193 3.32 -17.02 16.78
N GLN A 194 4.17 -16.10 17.16
CA GLN A 194 4.11 -15.44 18.46
C GLN A 194 3.02 -14.35 18.46
N SER A 195 2.59 -13.95 19.65
CA SER A 195 1.62 -12.87 19.76
C SER A 195 2.22 -11.55 19.27
N ALA A 196 1.56 -10.90 18.32
CA ALA A 196 1.93 -9.58 17.83
C ALA A 196 1.39 -8.43 18.70
N LYS A 197 0.77 -8.73 19.85
CA LYS A 197 0.16 -7.71 20.72
C LYS A 197 1.16 -6.64 21.14
N ASN A 198 0.87 -5.40 20.77
CA ASN A 198 1.70 -4.20 21.00
C ASN A 198 3.10 -4.26 20.35
N LYS A 199 3.31 -5.17 19.38
CA LYS A 199 4.52 -5.29 18.59
C LYS A 199 4.32 -4.71 17.17
N THR A 200 5.41 -4.51 16.45
CA THR A 200 5.38 -4.27 15.00
C THR A 200 5.24 -5.62 14.30
N LEU A 201 4.25 -5.75 13.44
CA LEU A 201 4.05 -6.94 12.60
C LEU A 201 4.53 -6.65 11.17
N ILE A 202 5.51 -7.41 10.70
CA ILE A 202 6.00 -7.36 9.33
C ILE A 202 5.53 -8.63 8.63
N ILE A 203 4.75 -8.50 7.55
CA ILE A 203 4.23 -9.64 6.79
C ILE A 203 4.87 -9.62 5.41
N VAL A 204 5.50 -10.71 5.02
CA VAL A 204 6.21 -10.83 3.75
C VAL A 204 5.57 -11.89 2.85
N ASP A 205 5.22 -11.49 1.63
CA ASP A 205 4.75 -12.37 0.55
C ASP A 205 5.25 -11.80 -0.78
N PRO A 206 6.01 -12.55 -1.60
CA PRO A 206 6.59 -12.00 -2.82
C PRO A 206 5.57 -11.56 -3.87
N MET A 207 4.33 -12.04 -3.82
CA MET A 207 3.32 -11.70 -4.85
C MET A 207 1.99 -11.25 -4.24
N LEU A 208 1.66 -10.00 -4.44
CA LEU A 208 0.36 -9.44 -4.12
C LEU A 208 -0.49 -9.33 -5.41
N ALA A 209 -1.08 -10.46 -5.83
CA ALA A 209 -1.94 -10.52 -7.01
C ALA A 209 -3.37 -10.09 -6.70
N THR A 210 -4.24 -11.00 -6.24
CA THR A 210 -5.64 -10.70 -5.88
C THR A 210 -5.81 -10.16 -4.46
N GLY A 211 -4.78 -10.24 -3.63
CA GLY A 211 -4.82 -9.79 -2.24
C GLY A 211 -5.49 -10.75 -1.24
N GLY A 212 -6.39 -11.61 -1.71
CA GLY A 212 -7.24 -12.39 -0.81
C GLY A 212 -6.46 -13.32 0.14
N SER A 213 -5.43 -14.05 -0.33
CA SER A 213 -4.63 -14.94 0.55
C SER A 213 -3.89 -14.14 1.61
N LEU A 214 -3.37 -12.98 1.24
CA LEU A 214 -2.65 -12.10 2.15
C LEU A 214 -3.61 -11.44 3.16
N ALA A 215 -4.80 -11.01 2.72
CA ALA A 215 -5.84 -10.48 3.60
C ALA A 215 -6.26 -11.52 4.67
N ALA A 216 -6.51 -12.77 4.28
CA ALA A 216 -6.82 -13.85 5.22
C ALA A 216 -5.66 -14.16 6.19
N ALA A 217 -4.42 -14.08 5.72
CA ALA A 217 -3.25 -14.23 6.59
C ALA A 217 -3.15 -13.08 7.60
N ILE A 218 -3.40 -11.83 7.18
CA ILE A 218 -3.44 -10.65 8.04
C ILE A 218 -4.50 -10.83 9.14
N GLU A 219 -5.72 -11.19 8.78
CA GLU A 219 -6.81 -11.43 9.73
C GLU A 219 -6.44 -12.50 10.75
N SER A 220 -5.89 -13.62 10.30
CA SER A 220 -5.46 -14.72 11.17
C SER A 220 -4.34 -14.31 12.13
N LEU A 221 -3.37 -13.53 11.67
CA LEU A 221 -2.27 -13.01 12.48
C LEU A 221 -2.77 -11.97 13.52
N MET A 222 -3.73 -11.13 13.16
CA MET A 222 -4.33 -10.16 14.07
C MET A 222 -5.13 -10.81 15.19
N GLN A 223 -5.71 -12.01 14.96
CA GLN A 223 -6.36 -12.79 16.01
C GLN A 223 -5.38 -13.28 17.08
N ALA A 224 -4.11 -13.52 16.73
CA ALA A 224 -3.06 -13.88 17.68
C ALA A 224 -2.61 -12.70 18.59
N GLY A 225 -3.05 -11.47 18.30
CA GLY A 225 -2.82 -10.27 19.09
C GLY A 225 -2.75 -9.01 18.23
N LYS A 226 -3.42 -7.95 18.69
CA LYS A 226 -3.47 -6.69 17.94
C LYS A 226 -2.09 -6.00 17.91
N PRO A 227 -1.44 -5.85 16.73
CA PRO A 227 -0.17 -5.17 16.62
C PRO A 227 -0.34 -3.64 16.77
N LYS A 228 0.75 -2.95 17.12
CA LYS A 228 0.77 -1.48 17.15
C LYS A 228 0.94 -0.87 15.76
N LYS A 229 1.65 -1.56 14.85
CA LYS A 229 1.87 -1.17 13.47
C LYS A 229 2.02 -2.41 12.60
N ILE A 230 1.54 -2.34 11.35
CA ILE A 230 1.68 -3.44 10.38
C ILE A 230 2.43 -2.91 9.15
N HIS A 231 3.41 -3.68 8.70
CA HIS A 231 4.08 -3.52 7.42
C HIS A 231 3.82 -4.75 6.56
N VAL A 232 3.30 -4.55 5.37
CA VAL A 232 3.13 -5.61 4.35
C VAL A 232 4.18 -5.40 3.28
N CYS A 233 4.95 -6.42 2.97
CA CYS A 233 6.09 -6.34 2.04
C CYS A 233 5.91 -7.33 0.89
N CYS A 234 6.02 -6.83 -0.35
CA CYS A 234 5.85 -7.63 -1.57
C CYS A 234 6.97 -7.36 -2.56
N VAL A 235 7.37 -8.36 -3.34
CA VAL A 235 8.31 -8.17 -4.45
C VAL A 235 7.58 -7.55 -5.63
N ILE A 236 6.43 -8.12 -6.03
CA ILE A 236 5.55 -7.51 -7.03
C ILE A 236 4.11 -7.45 -6.52
N ALA A 237 3.42 -6.40 -6.94
CA ALA A 237 2.01 -6.19 -6.61
C ALA A 237 1.20 -5.79 -7.85
N ALA A 238 -0.08 -6.18 -7.86
CA ALA A 238 -1.08 -5.63 -8.76
C ALA A 238 -1.90 -4.55 -8.01
N PRO A 239 -2.33 -3.46 -8.66
CA PRO A 239 -3.14 -2.42 -8.03
C PRO A 239 -4.39 -2.97 -7.34
N GLU A 240 -5.06 -3.92 -7.97
CA GLU A 240 -6.28 -4.54 -7.44
C GLU A 240 -6.01 -5.30 -6.12
N GLY A 241 -4.86 -5.98 -6.02
CA GLY A 241 -4.47 -6.68 -4.79
C GLY A 241 -4.12 -5.73 -3.66
N ILE A 242 -3.52 -4.59 -3.98
CA ILE A 242 -3.21 -3.53 -3.00
C ILE A 242 -4.51 -3.02 -2.37
N GLU A 243 -5.52 -2.72 -3.18
CA GLU A 243 -6.81 -2.23 -2.64
C GLU A 243 -7.49 -3.25 -1.72
N VAL A 244 -7.50 -4.54 -2.10
CA VAL A 244 -8.05 -5.61 -1.23
C VAL A 244 -7.31 -5.71 0.11
N VAL A 245 -5.98 -5.58 0.10
CA VAL A 245 -5.18 -5.65 1.33
C VAL A 245 -5.35 -4.40 2.18
N LYS A 246 -5.52 -3.22 1.59
CA LYS A 246 -5.82 -1.98 2.31
C LYS A 246 -7.10 -2.10 3.14
N GLU A 247 -8.14 -2.76 2.61
CA GLU A 247 -9.40 -2.97 3.33
C GLU A 247 -9.23 -3.85 4.59
N ALA A 248 -8.27 -4.78 4.56
CA ALA A 248 -7.98 -5.68 5.68
C ALA A 248 -7.02 -5.09 6.73
N LEU A 249 -6.37 -3.97 6.43
CA LEU A 249 -5.32 -3.38 7.25
C LEU A 249 -5.84 -2.20 8.09
N PRO A 250 -5.32 -1.99 9.31
CA PRO A 250 -5.49 -0.72 10.04
C PRO A 250 -4.87 0.46 9.30
N GLU A 251 -5.44 1.66 9.47
CA GLU A 251 -5.01 2.90 8.77
C GLU A 251 -3.52 3.24 8.95
N ASN A 252 -2.91 2.91 10.08
CA ASN A 252 -1.50 3.17 10.37
C ASN A 252 -0.53 2.14 9.78
N SER A 253 -0.99 1.34 8.81
CA SER A 253 -0.18 0.32 8.14
C SER A 253 0.55 0.90 6.92
N THR A 254 1.62 0.23 6.49
CA THR A 254 2.39 0.60 5.30
C THR A 254 2.56 -0.62 4.40
N ILE A 255 2.34 -0.46 3.10
CA ILE A 255 2.58 -1.49 2.09
C ILE A 255 3.86 -1.13 1.32
N TRP A 256 4.78 -2.10 1.21
CA TRP A 256 6.08 -1.95 0.56
C TRP A 256 6.14 -2.87 -0.66
N CYS A 257 6.40 -2.34 -1.84
CA CYS A 257 6.49 -3.09 -3.08
C CYS A 257 7.81 -2.81 -3.78
N ALA A 258 8.56 -3.85 -4.15
CA ALA A 258 9.74 -3.64 -5.01
C ALA A 258 9.31 -3.15 -6.40
N ALA A 259 8.15 -3.62 -6.89
CA ALA A 259 7.48 -3.03 -8.05
C ALA A 259 5.96 -3.19 -7.96
N ILE A 260 5.23 -2.22 -8.52
CA ILE A 260 3.79 -2.31 -8.79
C ILE A 260 3.61 -2.42 -10.30
N ASP A 261 3.00 -3.52 -10.74
CA ASP A 261 2.79 -3.84 -12.14
C ASP A 261 1.45 -3.30 -12.65
N GLN A 262 1.16 -3.50 -13.95
CA GLN A 262 0.00 -2.89 -14.61
C GLN A 262 -1.35 -3.43 -14.12
N GLY A 263 -1.38 -4.68 -13.63
CA GLY A 263 -2.59 -5.36 -13.18
C GLY A 263 -2.48 -6.86 -13.36
N MET A 264 -3.62 -7.54 -13.53
CA MET A 264 -3.69 -9.00 -13.69
C MET A 264 -4.32 -9.39 -15.02
N ASN A 265 -3.93 -10.57 -15.54
CA ASN A 265 -4.62 -11.20 -16.68
C ASN A 265 -5.89 -11.96 -16.22
N GLU A 266 -6.61 -12.58 -17.17
CA GLU A 266 -7.82 -13.38 -16.92
C GLU A 266 -7.60 -14.56 -15.96
N HIS A 267 -6.36 -15.10 -15.92
CA HIS A 267 -5.97 -16.19 -15.02
C HIS A 267 -5.46 -15.72 -13.65
N LYS A 268 -5.59 -14.42 -13.34
CA LYS A 268 -5.16 -13.80 -12.08
C LYS A 268 -3.64 -13.83 -11.84
N TYR A 269 -2.84 -13.84 -12.91
CA TYR A 269 -1.40 -13.61 -12.86
C TYR A 269 -1.11 -12.11 -13.04
N ILE A 270 -0.16 -11.60 -12.28
CA ILE A 270 0.34 -10.21 -12.40
C ILE A 270 1.02 -10.05 -13.77
N VAL A 271 0.74 -8.97 -14.48
CA VAL A 271 1.28 -8.66 -15.80
C VAL A 271 2.02 -7.32 -15.77
N PRO A 272 3.29 -7.28 -16.24
CA PRO A 272 4.10 -8.34 -16.85
C PRO A 272 4.56 -9.43 -15.85
N GLY A 273 4.62 -9.15 -14.55
CA GLY A 273 4.94 -10.11 -13.51
C GLY A 273 6.27 -10.87 -13.72
N PHE A 274 6.35 -12.04 -13.11
CA PHE A 274 7.41 -13.05 -13.35
C PHE A 274 6.88 -14.51 -13.30
N GLY A 275 5.56 -14.72 -13.24
CA GLY A 275 4.96 -16.06 -13.18
C GLY A 275 4.57 -16.50 -11.76
N ASP A 276 4.48 -17.81 -11.50
CA ASP A 276 4.21 -18.37 -10.16
C ASP A 276 5.51 -18.46 -9.33
N CYS A 277 5.64 -17.59 -8.34
CA CYS A 277 6.81 -17.52 -7.47
C CYS A 277 7.08 -18.84 -6.73
N GLY A 278 6.02 -19.47 -6.23
CA GLY A 278 6.15 -20.73 -5.50
C GLY A 278 6.71 -21.87 -6.36
N ASP A 279 6.23 -21.96 -7.59
CA ASP A 279 6.68 -22.97 -8.55
C ASP A 279 8.08 -22.68 -9.08
N LEU A 280 8.41 -21.40 -9.31
CA LEU A 280 9.76 -20.96 -9.66
C LEU A 280 10.77 -21.22 -8.56
N CYS A 281 10.37 -21.04 -7.28
CA CYS A 281 11.24 -21.32 -6.13
C CYS A 281 11.44 -22.83 -5.87
N TYR A 282 10.37 -23.63 -5.95
CA TYR A 282 10.34 -24.96 -5.35
C TYR A 282 9.84 -26.09 -6.27
N GLY A 283 9.42 -25.75 -7.48
CA GLY A 283 8.81 -26.67 -8.44
C GLY A 283 7.29 -26.72 -8.35
N GLU A 284 6.70 -27.22 -9.41
CA GLU A 284 5.25 -27.28 -9.58
C GLU A 284 4.56 -28.05 -8.45
N LYS A 285 3.42 -27.49 -8.00
CA LYS A 285 2.54 -28.16 -7.03
C LYS A 285 1.87 -29.36 -7.69
N LEU A 286 1.78 -30.47 -6.98
CA LEU A 286 0.86 -31.55 -7.34
C LEU A 286 -0.56 -30.97 -7.33
N GLN A 287 -1.23 -31.00 -8.49
CA GLN A 287 -2.63 -30.61 -8.60
C GLN A 287 -3.46 -31.57 -7.73
N SER A 288 -3.93 -31.06 -6.60
CA SER A 288 -4.71 -31.66 -5.53
C SER A 288 -4.68 -33.22 -5.44
N PHE A 289 -4.33 -33.72 -4.27
CA PHE A 289 -4.42 -35.15 -3.93
C PHE A 289 -5.75 -35.83 -4.32
N ARG A 290 -6.86 -35.06 -4.40
CA ARG A 290 -8.17 -35.53 -4.88
C ARG A 290 -8.17 -35.93 -6.37
N LYS A 291 -7.52 -35.17 -7.25
CA LYS A 291 -7.43 -35.54 -8.68
C LYS A 291 -6.54 -36.77 -8.92
N ILE A 292 -5.59 -37.02 -8.03
CA ILE A 292 -4.74 -38.21 -8.07
C ILE A 292 -5.54 -39.43 -7.60
N ALA A 293 -6.25 -39.32 -6.50
CA ALA A 293 -7.13 -40.38 -5.98
C ALA A 293 -8.24 -40.76 -6.98
N GLU A 294 -8.85 -39.78 -7.65
CA GLU A 294 -9.87 -40.00 -8.71
C GLU A 294 -9.30 -40.68 -9.97
N LYS A 295 -8.01 -40.46 -10.29
CA LYS A 295 -7.33 -41.12 -11.39
C LYS A 295 -6.92 -42.56 -11.03
N GLU A 296 -6.58 -42.82 -9.78
CA GLU A 296 -6.23 -44.17 -9.29
C GLU A 296 -7.47 -45.07 -9.12
N HIS A 297 -8.63 -44.48 -8.77
CA HIS A 297 -9.89 -45.26 -8.70
C HIS A 297 -10.54 -45.50 -10.09
N LYS A 298 -10.06 -44.89 -11.16
CA LYS A 298 -10.52 -45.12 -12.53
C LYS A 298 -9.62 -46.07 -13.34
N LYS A 299 -8.58 -46.63 -12.73
CA LYS A 299 -7.79 -47.77 -13.27
C LYS A 299 -8.18 -49.05 -12.56
#